data_b517d175f62d5a6e26154b78e8fa7824
#
_entry.id   b517d175f62d5a6e26154b78e8fa7824
#
_cell.length_a   1.000
_cell.length_b   1.000
_cell.length_c   1.000
_cell.angle_alpha   90.00
_cell.angle_beta   90.00
_cell.angle_gamma   90.00
#
_symmetry.space_group_name_H-M   'P 1'
#
loop_
_entity.id
_entity.type
_entity.pdbx_description
1 polymer ?
#
loop_
_entity_poly.entity_id
_entity_poly.type
_entity_poly.pdbx_seq_one_letter_code
_entity_poly.pdbx_strand_id
1 'polypeptide(L)'
;MTHEELRTLLQTEMVPALGCTGPTAYALATACCRPYLTAAPTQIDIHVSPAFLKIGFGVATPGTTRPGIEIAAAIGLIAGDHTLGMQVLKPATPEDMEQADQLADQGIIHILCAEGKAGVYVRAEVSTPNEQVVAVVEHTHDGISLIEVNGVPVFQQTLTAAQTAEEGPVSLRLEEIFDYVHQEDPAQLRFLLDGYRMNLALAEDGLKSGFGLASGRAYLRQYWTGRGIPADLFDRPMDYLPDTLPERSRILVAAASDGRMGGSRLPAMAAMGDGNQGLTATIPVGVAAELMQTSEEEACRALALSCLMLFYVKLRIGRAAAFCLCAIAAAAGAAAGVGYLKGLSSQQLNAAVKNVISPLAGMLCDGAKNGCALKMAIASSSALSAVDLAAAGVEMGYYDGVCDDTLEDTVACISRIATRSMAALDGYMVDEIVKKASRKSAATQPVD
;
A
#
# COMPACT_ATOMS: atom_id res chain seq x y z
N MET A 1 8.03 -21.72 11.39
CA MET A 1 8.05 -20.61 12.37
C MET A 1 7.31 -21.04 13.63
N THR A 2 7.74 -20.58 14.80
CA THR A 2 7.01 -20.76 16.07
C THR A 2 5.81 -19.81 16.17
N HIS A 3 4.88 -20.06 17.09
CA HIS A 3 3.75 -19.16 17.35
C HIS A 3 4.20 -17.76 17.76
N GLU A 4 5.29 -17.65 18.54
CA GLU A 4 5.86 -16.37 18.96
C GLU A 4 6.44 -15.57 17.76
N GLU A 5 7.13 -16.26 16.84
CA GLU A 5 7.63 -15.64 15.61
C GLU A 5 6.49 -15.16 14.70
N LEU A 6 5.40 -15.94 14.58
CA LEU A 6 4.22 -15.55 13.80
C LEU A 6 3.49 -14.35 14.41
N ARG A 7 3.37 -14.32 15.73
CA ARG A 7 2.82 -13.16 16.47
C ARG A 7 3.66 -11.92 16.25
N THR A 8 4.99 -12.04 16.42
CA THR A 8 5.92 -10.95 16.18
C THR A 8 5.83 -10.45 14.74
N LEU A 9 5.78 -11.35 13.77
CA LEU A 9 5.61 -11.00 12.35
C LEU A 9 4.33 -10.19 12.12
N LEU A 10 3.19 -10.63 12.67
CA LEU A 10 1.93 -9.88 12.58
C LEU A 10 2.05 -8.49 13.20
N GLN A 11 2.61 -8.37 14.40
CA GLN A 11 2.72 -7.11 15.13
C GLN A 11 3.70 -6.12 14.48
N THR A 12 4.76 -6.62 13.84
CA THR A 12 5.75 -5.77 13.17
C THR A 12 5.35 -5.36 11.76
N GLU A 13 4.59 -6.20 11.06
CA GLU A 13 4.25 -5.97 9.65
C GLU A 13 2.83 -5.42 9.45
N MET A 14 1.97 -5.48 10.48
CA MET A 14 0.66 -4.81 10.48
C MET A 14 0.73 -3.55 11.34
N VAL A 15 1.01 -2.43 10.71
CA VAL A 15 1.24 -1.15 11.41
C VAL A 15 0.48 0.01 10.77
N PRO A 16 0.01 0.99 11.58
CA PRO A 16 -0.60 2.20 11.04
C PRO A 16 0.38 3.02 10.20
N ALA A 17 -0.04 3.42 9.01
CA ALA A 17 0.72 4.29 8.12
C ALA A 17 -0.16 5.43 7.61
N LEU A 18 0.38 6.65 7.62
CA LEU A 18 -0.30 7.85 7.11
C LEU A 18 -0.02 8.00 5.61
N GLY A 19 -1.07 7.95 4.80
CA GLY A 19 -0.96 8.09 3.35
C GLY A 19 -0.19 6.95 2.68
N CYS A 20 0.37 7.24 1.50
CA CYS A 20 1.25 6.30 0.81
C CYS A 20 2.68 6.39 1.37
N THR A 21 3.30 5.24 1.57
CA THR A 21 4.65 5.13 2.16
C THR A 21 5.75 5.77 1.29
N GLY A 22 5.56 5.84 -0.03
CA GLY A 22 6.48 6.53 -0.93
C GLY A 22 6.59 8.03 -0.60
N PRO A 23 5.50 8.82 -0.68
CA PRO A 23 5.51 10.23 -0.25
C PRO A 23 6.12 10.48 1.12
N THR A 24 5.86 9.58 2.07
CA THR A 24 6.43 9.69 3.42
C THR A 24 7.96 9.61 3.41
N ALA A 25 8.56 8.70 2.62
CA ALA A 25 10.01 8.57 2.53
C ALA A 25 10.68 9.79 1.87
N TYR A 26 10.04 10.41 0.86
CA TYR A 26 10.57 11.64 0.25
C TYR A 26 10.50 12.81 1.23
N ALA A 27 9.37 12.95 1.94
CA ALA A 27 9.20 13.97 2.97
C ALA A 27 10.17 13.76 4.14
N LEU A 28 10.43 12.50 4.53
CA LEU A 28 11.38 12.18 5.58
C LEU A 28 12.80 12.60 5.21
N ALA A 29 13.23 12.30 3.98
CA ALA A 29 14.56 12.66 3.51
C ALA A 29 14.79 14.19 3.55
N THR A 30 13.80 14.97 3.09
CA THR A 30 13.89 16.45 3.15
C THR A 30 13.72 17.00 4.58
N ALA A 31 12.88 16.40 5.40
CA ALA A 31 12.72 16.77 6.80
C ALA A 31 14.02 16.57 7.61
N CYS A 32 14.84 15.55 7.27
CA CYS A 32 16.17 15.37 7.87
C CYS A 32 17.14 16.53 7.53
N CYS A 33 16.97 17.19 6.39
CA CYS A 33 17.81 18.33 6.03
C CYS A 33 17.43 19.60 6.78
N ARG A 34 16.13 19.79 7.07
CA ARG A 34 15.56 21.02 7.63
C ARG A 34 16.31 21.61 8.84
N PRO A 35 16.69 20.83 9.89
CA PRO A 35 17.33 21.38 11.09
C PRO A 35 18.69 22.05 10.84
N TYR A 36 19.31 21.78 9.70
CA TYR A 36 20.66 22.25 9.36
C TYR A 36 20.67 23.41 8.36
N LEU A 37 19.51 23.89 7.93
CA LEU A 37 19.39 25.00 6.99
C LEU A 37 19.21 26.31 7.73
N THR A 38 20.02 27.33 7.36
CA THR A 38 19.94 28.69 7.93
C THR A 38 19.35 29.69 6.95
N ALA A 39 19.19 29.32 5.68
CA ALA A 39 18.63 30.15 4.62
C ALA A 39 17.62 29.40 3.77
N ALA A 40 16.87 30.13 2.96
CA ALA A 40 15.92 29.52 2.00
C ALA A 40 16.69 28.66 0.97
N PRO A 41 16.12 27.51 0.56
CA PRO A 41 16.74 26.63 -0.43
C PRO A 41 16.79 27.33 -1.80
N THR A 42 17.89 27.11 -2.51
CA THR A 42 18.08 27.56 -3.90
C THR A 42 17.95 26.41 -4.89
N GLN A 43 18.18 25.20 -4.43
CA GLN A 43 18.05 23.96 -5.22
C GLN A 43 17.76 22.78 -4.28
N ILE A 44 16.90 21.89 -4.73
CA ILE A 44 16.53 20.64 -4.03
C ILE A 44 16.57 19.51 -5.06
N ASP A 45 17.52 18.61 -4.92
CA ASP A 45 17.66 17.44 -5.80
C ASP A 45 17.25 16.17 -5.04
N ILE A 46 16.26 15.46 -5.56
CA ILE A 46 15.74 14.22 -4.97
C ILE A 46 16.09 13.05 -5.89
N HIS A 47 17.09 12.30 -5.48
CA HIS A 47 17.51 11.09 -6.19
C HIS A 47 16.74 9.89 -5.65
N VAL A 48 16.05 9.16 -6.52
CA VAL A 48 15.20 8.01 -6.14
C VAL A 48 15.51 6.80 -7.01
N SER A 49 15.38 5.60 -6.44
CA SER A 49 15.45 4.38 -7.25
C SER A 49 14.33 4.32 -8.29
N PRO A 50 14.48 3.57 -9.40
CA PRO A 50 13.45 3.41 -10.42
C PRO A 50 12.09 2.96 -9.83
N ALA A 51 12.10 2.01 -8.90
CA ALA A 51 10.89 1.53 -8.23
C ALA A 51 10.21 2.63 -7.42
N PHE A 52 10.98 3.48 -6.72
CA PHE A 52 10.46 4.60 -5.95
C PHE A 52 9.98 5.75 -6.81
N LEU A 53 10.65 6.03 -7.94
CA LEU A 53 10.15 7.00 -8.93
C LEU A 53 8.75 6.60 -9.42
N LYS A 54 8.57 5.33 -9.76
CA LYS A 54 7.28 4.77 -10.16
C LYS A 54 6.19 4.94 -9.09
N ILE A 55 6.52 4.72 -7.81
CA ILE A 55 5.57 4.83 -6.69
C ILE A 55 5.19 6.30 -6.42
N GLY A 56 6.14 7.22 -6.51
CA GLY A 56 5.91 8.63 -6.13
C GLY A 56 5.18 9.46 -7.16
N PHE A 57 5.18 9.07 -8.43
CA PHE A 57 4.75 9.92 -9.54
C PHE A 57 3.27 10.32 -9.51
N GLY A 58 2.37 9.42 -9.13
CA GLY A 58 0.92 9.60 -9.33
C GLY A 58 0.08 9.62 -8.04
N VAL A 59 0.70 9.65 -6.88
CA VAL A 59 0.02 9.58 -5.58
C VAL A 59 0.05 10.93 -4.88
N ALA A 60 -1.07 11.32 -4.25
CA ALA A 60 -1.13 12.51 -3.43
C ALA A 60 -0.44 12.31 -2.07
N THR A 61 0.09 13.40 -1.54
CA THR A 61 0.65 13.43 -0.17
C THR A 61 -0.46 13.76 0.82
N PRO A 62 -0.47 13.16 2.03
CA PRO A 62 -1.46 13.48 3.06
C PRO A 62 -1.61 14.98 3.32
N GLY A 63 -2.85 15.47 3.27
CA GLY A 63 -3.18 16.88 3.47
C GLY A 63 -3.25 17.71 2.19
N THR A 64 -2.85 17.18 1.05
CA THR A 64 -3.01 17.80 -0.27
C THR A 64 -3.55 16.81 -1.29
N THR A 65 -4.25 17.30 -2.31
CA THR A 65 -4.70 16.48 -3.45
C THR A 65 -3.70 16.51 -4.61
N ARG A 66 -2.62 17.29 -4.49
CA ARG A 66 -1.57 17.39 -5.50
C ARG A 66 -0.70 16.11 -5.47
N PRO A 67 -0.58 15.39 -6.59
CA PRO A 67 0.31 14.24 -6.68
C PRO A 67 1.74 14.67 -7.00
N GLY A 68 2.69 13.78 -6.67
CA GLY A 68 4.09 13.91 -7.10
C GLY A 68 5.09 13.90 -5.95
N ILE A 69 6.34 13.70 -6.32
CA ILE A 69 7.47 13.66 -5.38
C ILE A 69 7.80 15.07 -4.91
N GLU A 70 7.67 16.06 -5.80
CA GLU A 70 8.00 17.45 -5.55
C GLU A 70 7.21 18.01 -4.36
N ILE A 71 5.90 17.77 -4.34
CA ILE A 71 5.06 18.27 -3.23
C ILE A 71 5.37 17.54 -1.92
N ALA A 72 5.65 16.24 -1.95
CA ALA A 72 6.03 15.48 -0.78
C ALA A 72 7.35 15.99 -0.18
N ALA A 73 8.35 16.25 -1.04
CA ALA A 73 9.64 16.81 -0.66
C ALA A 73 9.50 18.24 -0.07
N ALA A 74 8.65 19.06 -0.69
CA ALA A 74 8.38 20.42 -0.22
C ALA A 74 7.73 20.43 1.17
N ILE A 75 6.69 19.61 1.40
CA ILE A 75 6.02 19.52 2.71
C ILE A 75 7.00 19.00 3.78
N GLY A 76 7.80 17.99 3.46
CA GLY A 76 8.82 17.47 4.38
C GLY A 76 9.82 18.55 4.82
N LEU A 77 10.27 19.37 3.88
CA LEU A 77 11.22 20.47 4.17
C LEU A 77 10.58 21.59 4.99
N ILE A 78 9.31 21.94 4.74
CA ILE A 78 8.63 23.04 5.43
C ILE A 78 8.17 22.64 6.82
N ALA A 79 7.50 21.50 6.98
CA ALA A 79 6.77 21.13 8.19
C ALA A 79 7.11 19.75 8.74
N GLY A 80 7.93 18.96 8.04
CA GLY A 80 8.25 17.59 8.45
C GLY A 80 9.03 17.55 9.77
N ASP A 81 8.66 16.58 10.62
CA ASP A 81 9.42 16.19 11.81
C ASP A 81 9.99 14.78 11.59
N HIS A 82 11.29 14.72 11.25
CA HIS A 82 11.98 13.47 10.95
C HIS A 82 12.04 12.49 12.13
N THR A 83 11.87 12.95 13.37
CA THR A 83 11.87 12.11 14.56
C THR A 83 10.62 11.23 14.65
N LEU A 84 9.56 11.56 13.91
CA LEU A 84 8.30 10.82 13.85
C LEU A 84 8.29 9.69 12.79
N GLY A 85 9.40 9.45 12.09
CA GLY A 85 9.53 8.37 11.11
C GLY A 85 8.38 8.37 10.09
N MET A 86 7.62 7.28 10.00
CA MET A 86 6.48 7.17 9.07
C MET A 86 5.34 8.17 9.32
N GLN A 87 5.36 8.92 10.40
CA GLN A 87 4.41 9.99 10.71
C GLN A 87 5.00 11.40 10.51
N VAL A 88 6.09 11.53 9.76
CA VAL A 88 6.84 12.77 9.51
C VAL A 88 5.96 13.97 9.16
N LEU A 89 4.84 13.77 8.46
CA LEU A 89 3.91 14.80 8.02
C LEU A 89 2.78 15.13 9.02
N LYS A 90 2.75 14.46 10.19
CA LYS A 90 1.70 14.68 11.19
C LYS A 90 1.60 16.12 11.69
N PRO A 91 2.72 16.86 11.87
CA PRO A 91 2.69 18.27 12.31
C PRO A 91 2.17 19.25 11.27
N ALA A 92 2.18 18.90 9.98
CA ALA A 92 1.89 19.84 8.89
C ALA A 92 0.47 20.42 8.96
N THR A 93 0.38 21.74 8.90
CA THR A 93 -0.85 22.52 8.91
C THR A 93 -1.36 22.85 7.50
N PRO A 94 -2.60 23.34 7.30
CA PRO A 94 -3.06 23.83 6.00
C PRO A 94 -2.17 24.94 5.43
N GLU A 95 -1.67 25.85 6.27
CA GLU A 95 -0.77 26.94 5.87
C GLU A 95 0.57 26.39 5.37
N ASP A 96 1.10 25.34 6.01
CA ASP A 96 2.32 24.66 5.53
C ASP A 96 2.10 24.00 4.16
N MET A 97 0.91 23.47 3.90
CA MET A 97 0.56 22.91 2.59
C MET A 97 0.56 23.97 1.49
N GLU A 98 0.02 25.16 1.76
CA GLU A 98 0.06 26.29 0.82
C GLU A 98 1.50 26.75 0.54
N GLN A 99 2.34 26.83 1.57
CA GLN A 99 3.78 27.15 1.41
C GLN A 99 4.50 26.08 0.60
N ALA A 100 4.17 24.81 0.82
CA ALA A 100 4.76 23.71 0.08
C ALA A 100 4.35 23.73 -1.40
N ASP A 101 3.09 24.06 -1.71
CA ASP A 101 2.63 24.25 -3.08
C ASP A 101 3.40 25.38 -3.77
N GLN A 102 3.59 26.50 -3.08
CA GLN A 102 4.39 27.62 -3.60
C GLN A 102 5.85 27.24 -3.83
N LEU A 103 6.46 26.47 -2.92
CA LEU A 103 7.83 25.98 -3.07
C LEU A 103 7.95 25.01 -4.26
N ALA A 104 7.00 24.12 -4.42
CA ALA A 104 6.99 23.16 -5.52
C ALA A 104 6.80 23.85 -6.88
N ASP A 105 6.13 25.02 -6.93
CA ASP A 105 5.92 25.80 -8.15
C ASP A 105 7.13 26.67 -8.55
N GLN A 106 8.12 26.84 -7.65
CA GLN A 106 9.33 27.60 -7.96
C GLN A 106 10.26 26.92 -8.97
N GLY A 107 10.06 25.61 -9.24
CA GLY A 107 10.88 24.87 -10.20
C GLY A 107 12.31 24.56 -9.71
N ILE A 108 12.59 24.71 -8.41
CA ILE A 108 13.89 24.40 -7.81
C ILE A 108 14.00 22.97 -7.29
N ILE A 109 12.92 22.19 -7.35
CA ILE A 109 12.90 20.78 -6.95
C ILE A 109 13.05 19.90 -8.18
N HIS A 110 14.13 19.15 -8.24
CA HIS A 110 14.43 18.25 -9.36
C HIS A 110 14.37 16.80 -8.90
N ILE A 111 13.67 15.98 -9.67
CA ILE A 111 13.56 14.56 -9.41
C ILE A 111 14.48 13.80 -10.37
N LEU A 112 15.42 13.06 -9.80
CA LEU A 112 16.47 12.37 -10.51
C LEU A 112 16.38 10.86 -10.25
N CYS A 113 16.54 10.06 -11.33
CA CYS A 113 16.59 8.61 -11.20
C CYS A 113 17.99 8.19 -10.73
N ALA A 114 18.07 7.49 -9.61
CA ALA A 114 19.31 6.90 -9.11
C ALA A 114 19.49 5.51 -9.75
N GLU A 115 20.06 5.47 -10.95
CA GLU A 115 20.36 4.23 -11.66
C GLU A 115 21.25 3.30 -10.81
N GLY A 116 20.97 2.00 -10.85
CA GLY A 116 21.68 0.99 -10.06
C GLY A 116 21.26 0.88 -8.59
N LYS A 117 20.36 1.74 -8.11
CA LYS A 117 19.72 1.58 -6.80
C LYS A 117 18.43 0.79 -6.94
N ALA A 118 18.20 -0.14 -5.98
CA ALA A 118 17.00 -0.99 -5.95
C ALA A 118 16.22 -0.77 -4.64
N GLY A 119 14.95 -1.17 -4.64
CA GLY A 119 14.07 -1.09 -3.47
C GLY A 119 13.84 0.34 -2.99
N VAL A 120 13.78 0.50 -1.67
CA VAL A 120 13.66 1.82 -1.03
C VAL A 120 14.99 2.54 -1.10
N TYR A 121 15.05 3.63 -1.84
CA TYR A 121 16.19 4.55 -1.88
C TYR A 121 15.72 5.95 -2.25
N VAL A 122 15.95 6.89 -1.33
CA VAL A 122 15.72 8.32 -1.51
C VAL A 122 16.93 9.06 -0.96
N ARG A 123 17.57 9.89 -1.78
CA ARG A 123 18.62 10.82 -1.37
C ARG A 123 18.15 12.24 -1.67
N ALA A 124 17.95 13.05 -0.65
CA ALA A 124 17.66 14.46 -0.76
C ALA A 124 18.95 15.27 -0.62
N GLU A 125 19.20 16.19 -1.55
CA GLU A 125 20.25 17.19 -1.48
C GLU A 125 19.60 18.58 -1.48
N VAL A 126 19.73 19.32 -0.41
CA VAL A 126 19.18 20.67 -0.27
C VAL A 126 20.32 21.67 -0.20
N SER A 127 20.36 22.56 -1.16
CA SER A 127 21.38 23.61 -1.25
C SER A 127 20.78 24.97 -0.91
N THR A 128 21.49 25.73 -0.08
CA THR A 128 21.26 27.16 0.22
C THR A 128 22.51 27.96 -0.19
N PRO A 129 22.54 29.29 -0.07
CA PRO A 129 23.77 30.01 -0.29
C PRO A 129 24.91 29.66 0.69
N ASN A 130 24.58 29.09 1.85
CA ASN A 130 25.55 28.85 2.93
C ASN A 130 25.80 27.36 3.18
N GLU A 131 24.81 26.48 2.95
CA GLU A 131 24.87 25.07 3.30
C GLU A 131 24.48 24.18 2.11
N GLN A 132 25.10 23.01 2.06
CA GLN A 132 24.61 21.85 1.32
C GLN A 132 24.34 20.73 2.32
N VAL A 133 23.08 20.31 2.42
CA VAL A 133 22.67 19.24 3.32
C VAL A 133 22.17 18.06 2.51
N VAL A 134 22.69 16.88 2.84
CA VAL A 134 22.30 15.61 2.21
C VAL A 134 21.68 14.69 3.25
N ALA A 135 20.56 14.04 2.92
CA ALA A 135 20.00 12.97 3.73
C ALA A 135 19.64 11.78 2.85
N VAL A 136 19.88 10.57 3.38
CA VAL A 136 19.58 9.30 2.68
C VAL A 136 18.63 8.48 3.52
N VAL A 137 17.52 8.03 2.89
CA VAL A 137 16.56 7.06 3.42
C VAL A 137 16.62 5.84 2.51
N GLU A 138 16.95 4.67 3.08
CA GLU A 138 17.13 3.45 2.30
C GLU A 138 16.75 2.19 3.08
N HIS A 139 16.54 1.08 2.37
CA HIS A 139 16.16 -0.24 2.84
C HIS A 139 14.73 -0.31 3.41
N THR A 140 14.34 0.57 4.32
CA THR A 140 12.98 0.74 4.82
C THR A 140 12.48 2.17 4.55
N HIS A 141 11.16 2.38 4.58
CA HIS A 141 10.58 3.69 4.28
C HIS A 141 10.94 4.80 5.29
N ASP A 142 11.47 4.41 6.45
CA ASP A 142 11.93 5.27 7.54
C ASP A 142 13.42 5.04 7.89
N GLY A 143 14.14 4.29 7.07
CA GLY A 143 15.54 3.93 7.28
C GLY A 143 16.49 5.07 6.93
N ILE A 144 16.71 6.01 7.85
CA ILE A 144 17.69 7.09 7.69
C ILE A 144 19.09 6.50 7.85
N SER A 145 19.91 6.47 6.79
CA SER A 145 21.27 5.93 6.84
C SER A 145 22.36 7.00 6.91
N LEU A 146 22.09 8.21 6.39
CA LEU A 146 23.07 9.29 6.35
C LEU A 146 22.36 10.65 6.52
N ILE A 147 23.00 11.56 7.28
CA ILE A 147 22.78 13.00 7.19
C ILE A 147 24.16 13.64 7.15
N GLU A 148 24.39 14.50 6.16
CA GLU A 148 25.68 15.17 5.90
C GLU A 148 25.46 16.66 5.73
N VAL A 149 26.32 17.48 6.31
CA VAL A 149 26.31 18.94 6.19
C VAL A 149 27.66 19.39 5.63
N ASN A 150 27.67 20.04 4.48
CA ASN A 150 28.87 20.53 3.78
C ASN A 150 29.96 19.45 3.63
N GLY A 151 29.56 18.23 3.27
CA GLY A 151 30.46 17.09 3.06
C GLY A 151 30.90 16.40 4.37
N VAL A 152 30.36 16.77 5.53
CA VAL A 152 30.71 16.17 6.82
C VAL A 152 29.49 15.40 7.36
N PRO A 153 29.57 14.07 7.56
CA PRO A 153 28.52 13.29 8.18
C PRO A 153 28.23 13.75 9.63
N VAL A 154 26.99 14.15 9.90
CA VAL A 154 26.50 14.48 11.25
C VAL A 154 25.68 13.32 11.84
N PHE A 155 25.18 12.44 10.98
CA PHE A 155 24.57 11.18 11.35
C PHE A 155 24.93 10.13 10.29
N GLN A 156 25.35 8.95 10.71
CA GLN A 156 25.61 7.83 9.82
C GLN A 156 25.37 6.52 10.55
N GLN A 157 24.61 5.62 9.91
CA GLN A 157 24.46 4.24 10.37
C GLN A 157 24.44 3.27 9.19
N THR A 158 24.99 2.09 9.40
CA THR A 158 24.86 1.00 8.44
C THR A 158 23.52 0.31 8.69
N LEU A 159 22.57 0.49 7.78
CA LEU A 159 21.35 -0.29 7.78
C LEU A 159 21.66 -1.61 7.06
N THR A 160 21.52 -2.72 7.76
CA THR A 160 21.44 -4.01 7.09
C THR A 160 20.14 -4.01 6.30
N ALA A 161 20.19 -4.33 5.01
CA ALA A 161 18.98 -4.66 4.26
C ALA A 161 18.20 -5.67 5.12
N ALA A 162 17.05 -5.29 5.61
CA ALA A 162 16.13 -6.26 6.21
C ALA A 162 16.01 -7.34 5.15
N GLN A 163 16.42 -8.56 5.48
CA GLN A 163 16.68 -9.66 4.56
C GLN A 163 15.68 -9.60 3.41
N THR A 164 16.15 -9.09 2.28
CA THR A 164 15.38 -9.16 1.04
C THR A 164 15.11 -10.65 0.86
N ALA A 165 13.92 -11.02 0.43
CA ALA A 165 13.48 -12.41 0.26
C ALA A 165 14.39 -13.24 -0.68
N GLU A 166 15.59 -12.75 -1.01
CA GLU A 166 16.61 -13.40 -1.83
C GLU A 166 17.60 -14.27 -1.02
N GLU A 167 17.68 -14.14 0.32
CA GLU A 167 18.67 -14.87 1.11
C GLU A 167 18.04 -15.70 2.24
N GLY A 168 17.33 -16.73 1.86
CA GLY A 168 16.89 -17.78 2.76
C GLY A 168 15.54 -18.37 2.38
N PRO A 169 15.29 -19.65 2.57
CA PRO A 169 13.98 -20.21 2.35
C PRO A 169 13.01 -19.51 3.30
N VAL A 170 11.96 -18.90 2.73
CA VAL A 170 10.85 -18.36 3.54
C VAL A 170 10.30 -19.50 4.38
N SER A 171 10.59 -19.48 5.69
CA SER A 171 10.29 -20.60 6.59
C SER A 171 8.80 -20.71 6.93
N LEU A 172 7.97 -19.75 6.48
CA LEU A 172 6.53 -19.74 6.73
C LEU A 172 5.82 -20.82 5.90
N ARG A 173 5.14 -21.76 6.58
CA ARG A 173 4.38 -22.86 5.95
C ARG A 173 2.89 -22.70 6.22
N LEU A 174 2.07 -23.25 5.33
CA LEU A 174 0.61 -23.14 5.43
C LEU A 174 0.07 -23.85 6.68
N GLU A 175 0.60 -25.03 7.01
CA GLU A 175 0.19 -25.75 8.21
C GLU A 175 0.46 -24.94 9.47
N GLU A 176 1.62 -24.25 9.55
CA GLU A 176 1.98 -23.39 10.68
C GLU A 176 1.02 -22.22 10.82
N ILE A 177 0.57 -21.64 9.70
CA ILE A 177 -0.43 -20.56 9.70
C ILE A 177 -1.76 -21.06 10.26
N PHE A 178 -2.24 -22.21 9.76
CA PHE A 178 -3.51 -22.77 10.22
C PHE A 178 -3.45 -23.14 11.70
N ASP A 179 -2.39 -23.84 12.15
CA ASP A 179 -2.21 -24.21 13.54
C ASP A 179 -2.17 -22.96 14.45
N TYR A 180 -1.41 -21.93 14.08
CA TYR A 180 -1.32 -20.68 14.80
C TYR A 180 -2.68 -20.02 14.96
N VAL A 181 -3.42 -19.84 13.87
CA VAL A 181 -4.74 -19.16 13.87
C VAL A 181 -5.74 -19.87 14.78
N HIS A 182 -5.69 -21.19 14.86
CA HIS A 182 -6.59 -21.96 15.74
C HIS A 182 -6.17 -21.96 17.21
N GLN A 183 -4.88 -21.90 17.51
CA GLN A 183 -4.34 -22.07 18.86
C GLN A 183 -3.98 -20.76 19.55
N GLU A 184 -3.75 -19.67 18.81
CA GLU A 184 -3.35 -18.39 19.38
C GLU A 184 -4.47 -17.80 20.25
N ASP A 185 -4.09 -17.13 21.33
CA ASP A 185 -5.00 -16.36 22.18
C ASP A 185 -5.62 -15.20 21.35
N PRO A 186 -6.97 -15.15 21.20
CA PRO A 186 -7.63 -14.08 20.47
C PRO A 186 -7.30 -12.67 20.98
N ALA A 187 -6.97 -12.53 22.26
CA ALA A 187 -6.56 -11.25 22.84
C ALA A 187 -5.29 -10.70 22.19
N GLN A 188 -4.35 -11.58 21.76
CA GLN A 188 -3.14 -11.20 21.04
C GLN A 188 -3.39 -10.78 19.59
N LEU A 189 -4.55 -11.12 19.03
CA LEU A 189 -4.96 -10.81 17.66
C LEU A 189 -5.86 -9.58 17.56
N ARG A 190 -6.33 -9.03 18.69
CA ARG A 190 -7.33 -7.95 18.74
C ARG A 190 -6.89 -6.69 18.00
N PHE A 191 -5.61 -6.38 17.95
CA PHE A 191 -5.08 -5.22 17.22
C PHE A 191 -5.39 -5.26 15.71
N LEU A 192 -5.63 -6.45 15.13
CA LEU A 192 -6.05 -6.62 13.75
C LEU A 192 -7.50 -6.13 13.54
N LEU A 193 -8.37 -6.34 14.53
CA LEU A 193 -9.72 -5.81 14.50
C LEU A 193 -9.72 -4.28 14.65
N ASP A 194 -8.83 -3.73 15.47
CA ASP A 194 -8.64 -2.27 15.57
C ASP A 194 -8.08 -1.71 14.26
N GLY A 195 -7.21 -2.46 13.59
CA GLY A 195 -6.73 -2.15 12.25
C GLY A 195 -7.83 -2.15 11.19
N TYR A 196 -8.75 -3.10 11.23
CA TYR A 196 -9.94 -3.10 10.37
C TYR A 196 -10.81 -1.87 10.61
N ARG A 197 -11.08 -1.51 11.88
CA ARG A 197 -11.84 -0.30 12.25
C ARG A 197 -11.18 0.98 11.74
N MET A 198 -9.84 1.06 11.82
CA MET A 198 -9.05 2.16 11.23
C MET A 198 -9.27 2.24 9.72
N ASN A 199 -9.23 1.12 9.03
CA ASN A 199 -9.46 1.05 7.59
C ASN A 199 -10.90 1.41 7.19
N LEU A 200 -11.89 1.10 8.03
CA LEU A 200 -13.28 1.56 7.85
C LEU A 200 -13.41 3.08 8.00
N ALA A 201 -12.75 3.68 8.98
CA ALA A 201 -12.77 5.13 9.15
C ALA A 201 -12.19 5.85 7.91
N LEU A 202 -11.12 5.30 7.33
CA LEU A 202 -10.57 5.80 6.07
C LEU A 202 -11.52 5.62 4.88
N ALA A 203 -12.28 4.50 4.83
CA ALA A 203 -13.30 4.28 3.81
C ALA A 203 -14.45 5.29 3.95
N GLU A 204 -14.91 5.56 5.16
CA GLU A 204 -15.94 6.56 5.44
C GLU A 204 -15.49 7.95 4.99
N ASP A 205 -14.26 8.35 5.31
CA ASP A 205 -13.68 9.62 4.86
C ASP A 205 -13.61 9.69 3.32
N GLY A 206 -13.18 8.61 2.65
CA GLY A 206 -13.19 8.51 1.20
C GLY A 206 -14.58 8.65 0.57
N LEU A 207 -15.61 8.08 1.22
CA LEU A 207 -17.01 8.23 0.79
C LEU A 207 -17.53 9.65 1.02
N LYS A 208 -17.20 10.31 2.13
CA LYS A 208 -17.64 11.68 2.45
C LYS A 208 -16.95 12.71 1.58
N SER A 209 -15.63 12.65 1.48
CA SER A 209 -14.80 13.70 0.87
C SER A 209 -14.61 13.53 -0.64
N GLY A 210 -14.78 12.33 -1.19
CA GLY A 210 -14.65 12.06 -2.63
C GLY A 210 -13.23 12.22 -3.15
N PHE A 211 -12.25 11.78 -2.40
CA PHE A 211 -10.84 11.78 -2.79
C PHE A 211 -10.56 10.98 -4.07
N GLY A 212 -9.43 11.26 -4.68
CA GLY A 212 -8.88 10.47 -5.78
C GLY A 212 -9.81 10.41 -7.00
N LEU A 213 -10.19 9.21 -7.41
CA LEU A 213 -11.18 8.99 -8.48
C LEU A 213 -12.63 9.01 -7.95
N ALA A 214 -12.82 9.07 -6.64
CA ALA A 214 -14.12 8.93 -5.99
C ALA A 214 -14.87 7.64 -6.41
N SER A 215 -14.12 6.59 -6.68
CA SER A 215 -14.66 5.33 -7.22
C SER A 215 -15.58 4.64 -6.20
N GLY A 216 -15.26 4.69 -4.91
CA GLY A 216 -16.13 4.19 -3.85
C GLY A 216 -17.50 4.92 -3.82
N ARG A 217 -17.49 6.26 -3.97
CA ARG A 217 -18.71 7.06 -4.11
C ARG A 217 -19.51 6.68 -5.36
N ALA A 218 -18.82 6.47 -6.48
CA ALA A 218 -19.44 6.08 -7.73
C ALA A 218 -20.14 4.71 -7.58
N TYR A 219 -19.50 3.72 -6.98
CA TYR A 219 -20.11 2.41 -6.71
C TYR A 219 -21.32 2.52 -5.77
N LEU A 220 -21.21 3.28 -4.68
CA LEU A 220 -22.34 3.49 -3.75
C LEU A 220 -23.51 4.18 -4.44
N ARG A 221 -23.25 5.22 -5.22
CA ARG A 221 -24.28 5.90 -6.01
C ARG A 221 -24.92 4.98 -7.04
N GLN A 222 -24.12 4.17 -7.73
CA GLN A 222 -24.59 3.18 -8.70
C GLN A 222 -25.53 2.16 -8.04
N TYR A 223 -25.20 1.69 -6.84
CA TYR A 223 -26.08 0.76 -6.08
C TYR A 223 -27.46 1.36 -5.85
N TRP A 224 -27.55 2.66 -5.54
CA TRP A 224 -28.80 3.36 -5.31
C TRP A 224 -29.49 3.86 -6.59
N THR A 225 -28.84 3.80 -7.73
CA THR A 225 -29.45 4.17 -9.02
C THR A 225 -30.62 3.21 -9.32
N GLY A 226 -31.80 3.77 -9.54
CA GLY A 226 -33.05 3.02 -9.73
C GLY A 226 -33.76 2.55 -8.46
N ARG A 227 -33.11 2.74 -7.25
CA ARG A 227 -33.70 2.44 -5.93
C ARG A 227 -34.16 3.68 -5.16
N GLY A 228 -33.90 4.88 -5.73
CA GLY A 228 -34.07 6.15 -5.03
C GLY A 228 -32.81 6.54 -4.26
N ILE A 229 -32.04 7.49 -4.82
CA ILE A 229 -30.79 7.97 -4.22
C ILE A 229 -31.12 8.82 -2.99
N PRO A 230 -30.64 8.45 -1.76
CA PRO A 230 -30.84 9.27 -0.58
C PRO A 230 -30.24 10.67 -0.73
N ALA A 231 -30.91 11.70 -0.23
CA ALA A 231 -30.46 13.09 -0.36
C ALA A 231 -29.15 13.33 0.41
N ASP A 232 -28.96 12.65 1.54
CA ASP A 232 -27.80 12.71 2.43
C ASP A 232 -26.82 11.53 2.25
N LEU A 233 -26.87 10.88 1.08
CA LEU A 233 -26.07 9.66 0.78
C LEU A 233 -24.59 9.80 1.15
N PHE A 234 -23.99 10.95 0.93
CA PHE A 234 -22.57 11.19 1.17
C PHE A 234 -22.29 11.93 2.48
N ASP A 235 -23.31 12.39 3.20
CA ASP A 235 -23.18 12.93 4.55
C ASP A 235 -23.13 11.77 5.57
N ARG A 236 -23.90 10.71 5.32
CA ARG A 236 -24.01 9.52 6.16
C ARG A 236 -23.83 8.23 5.36
N PRO A 237 -22.72 8.06 4.63
CA PRO A 237 -22.58 6.99 3.64
C PRO A 237 -22.62 5.58 4.25
N MET A 238 -22.22 5.43 5.51
CA MET A 238 -22.18 4.13 6.19
C MET A 238 -23.59 3.58 6.48
N ASP A 239 -24.60 4.44 6.61
CA ASP A 239 -26.00 4.03 6.83
C ASP A 239 -26.65 3.48 5.55
N TYR A 240 -26.06 3.74 4.41
CA TYR A 240 -26.57 3.39 3.09
C TYR A 240 -25.77 2.32 2.37
N LEU A 241 -24.88 1.61 3.09
CA LEU A 241 -24.11 0.52 2.52
C LEU A 241 -24.99 -0.68 2.17
N PRO A 242 -24.73 -1.40 1.07
CA PRO A 242 -25.44 -2.64 0.73
C PRO A 242 -25.37 -3.69 1.84
N ASP A 243 -26.41 -4.53 1.94
CA ASP A 243 -26.44 -5.68 2.84
C ASP A 243 -25.79 -6.93 2.26
N THR A 244 -25.19 -6.83 1.09
CA THR A 244 -24.49 -7.93 0.44
C THR A 244 -22.99 -7.77 0.58
N LEU A 245 -22.29 -8.85 0.88
CA LEU A 245 -20.87 -8.87 1.10
C LEU A 245 -20.06 -8.36 -0.12
N PRO A 246 -20.34 -8.77 -1.38
CA PRO A 246 -19.56 -8.32 -2.53
C PRO A 246 -19.66 -6.81 -2.80
N GLU A 247 -20.88 -6.26 -2.78
CA GLU A 247 -21.07 -4.84 -3.04
C GLU A 247 -20.51 -3.97 -1.92
N ARG A 248 -20.80 -4.31 -0.64
CA ARG A 248 -20.29 -3.57 0.51
C ARG A 248 -18.76 -3.56 0.54
N SER A 249 -18.13 -4.73 0.37
CA SER A 249 -16.65 -4.84 0.36
C SER A 249 -16.03 -4.05 -0.77
N ARG A 250 -16.57 -4.15 -1.99
CA ARG A 250 -16.08 -3.40 -3.16
C ARG A 250 -16.15 -1.89 -2.95
N ILE A 251 -17.25 -1.39 -2.42
CA ILE A 251 -17.45 0.05 -2.12
C ILE A 251 -16.43 0.52 -1.10
N LEU A 252 -16.31 -0.19 0.02
CA LEU A 252 -15.45 0.23 1.14
C LEU A 252 -13.96 0.13 0.80
N VAL A 253 -13.53 -0.93 0.12
CA VAL A 253 -12.13 -1.06 -0.31
C VAL A 253 -11.76 0.02 -1.32
N ALA A 254 -12.65 0.32 -2.29
CA ALA A 254 -12.43 1.39 -3.25
C ALA A 254 -12.35 2.75 -2.56
N ALA A 255 -13.30 3.05 -1.66
CA ALA A 255 -13.35 4.32 -0.93
C ALA A 255 -12.14 4.54 -0.03
N ALA A 256 -11.70 3.51 0.70
CA ALA A 256 -10.50 3.57 1.54
C ALA A 256 -9.24 3.83 0.69
N SER A 257 -9.14 3.17 -0.46
CA SER A 257 -8.04 3.41 -1.40
C SER A 257 -8.12 4.80 -2.05
N ASP A 258 -9.32 5.29 -2.41
CA ASP A 258 -9.51 6.67 -2.88
C ASP A 258 -9.04 7.68 -1.83
N GLY A 259 -9.44 7.51 -0.56
CA GLY A 259 -8.99 8.35 0.55
C GLY A 259 -7.47 8.34 0.68
N ARG A 260 -6.89 7.14 0.78
CA ARG A 260 -5.44 6.96 0.96
C ARG A 260 -4.61 7.53 -0.19
N MET A 261 -5.02 7.27 -1.44
CA MET A 261 -4.27 7.71 -2.64
C MET A 261 -4.53 9.17 -2.98
N GLY A 262 -5.66 9.72 -2.54
CA GLY A 262 -6.10 11.07 -2.83
C GLY A 262 -5.77 12.11 -1.76
N GLY A 263 -5.05 11.74 -0.69
CA GLY A 263 -4.53 12.70 0.28
C GLY A 263 -5.30 12.83 1.60
N SER A 264 -6.14 11.84 1.96
CA SER A 264 -6.75 11.80 3.30
C SER A 264 -5.68 11.83 4.40
N ARG A 265 -6.01 12.51 5.51
CA ARG A 265 -5.15 12.61 6.70
C ARG A 265 -5.37 11.47 7.70
N LEU A 266 -6.27 10.53 7.40
CA LEU A 266 -6.49 9.36 8.24
C LEU A 266 -5.47 8.27 7.91
N PRO A 267 -4.98 7.55 8.94
CA PRO A 267 -4.06 6.43 8.74
C PRO A 267 -4.79 5.21 8.16
N ALA A 268 -4.04 4.37 7.45
CA ALA A 268 -4.43 3.01 7.10
C ALA A 268 -3.62 2.01 7.94
N MET A 269 -4.24 0.90 8.36
CA MET A 269 -3.49 -0.26 8.81
C MET A 269 -2.79 -0.89 7.60
N ALA A 270 -1.49 -0.67 7.48
CA ALA A 270 -0.68 -1.18 6.40
C ALA A 270 -0.24 -2.63 6.67
N ALA A 271 -0.01 -3.39 5.60
CA ALA A 271 0.54 -4.74 5.65
C ALA A 271 1.88 -4.78 4.91
N MET A 272 2.95 -5.16 5.61
CA MET A 272 4.32 -5.22 5.07
C MET A 272 4.71 -3.94 4.30
N GLY A 273 4.41 -2.77 4.89
CA GLY A 273 4.75 -1.47 4.33
C GLY A 273 3.80 -0.94 3.24
N ASP A 274 2.69 -1.61 2.92
CA ASP A 274 1.72 -1.14 1.93
C ASP A 274 0.29 -1.07 2.50
N GLY A 275 -0.26 0.16 2.59
CA GLY A 275 -1.61 0.37 3.12
C GLY A 275 -2.70 -0.24 2.24
N ASN A 276 -2.61 -0.16 0.89
CA ASN A 276 -3.62 -0.78 0.02
C ASN A 276 -3.69 -2.30 0.19
N GLN A 277 -2.59 -2.95 0.52
CA GLN A 277 -2.60 -4.37 0.86
C GLN A 277 -3.34 -4.62 2.17
N GLY A 278 -3.10 -3.79 3.19
CA GLY A 278 -3.85 -3.85 4.43
C GLY A 278 -5.35 -3.62 4.24
N LEU A 279 -5.74 -2.61 3.44
CA LEU A 279 -7.15 -2.36 3.09
C LEU A 279 -7.80 -3.58 2.42
N THR A 280 -7.14 -4.14 1.41
CA THR A 280 -7.69 -5.26 0.63
C THR A 280 -7.77 -6.56 1.44
N ALA A 281 -6.81 -6.81 2.32
CA ALA A 281 -6.81 -8.00 3.17
C ALA A 281 -7.84 -7.92 4.31
N THR A 282 -8.05 -6.73 4.91
CA THR A 282 -8.84 -6.65 6.14
C THR A 282 -10.30 -6.26 5.92
N ILE A 283 -10.59 -5.33 4.99
CA ILE A 283 -11.97 -4.83 4.82
C ILE A 283 -12.95 -5.93 4.41
N PRO A 284 -12.69 -6.80 3.40
CA PRO A 284 -13.65 -7.84 3.04
C PRO A 284 -13.89 -8.86 4.17
N VAL A 285 -12.86 -9.16 4.98
CA VAL A 285 -12.94 -10.08 6.10
C VAL A 285 -13.76 -9.49 7.25
N GLY A 286 -13.48 -8.23 7.62
CA GLY A 286 -14.24 -7.57 8.67
C GLY A 286 -15.72 -7.34 8.29
N VAL A 287 -15.98 -6.96 7.02
CA VAL A 287 -17.36 -6.86 6.49
C VAL A 287 -18.06 -8.21 6.52
N ALA A 288 -17.38 -9.32 6.19
CA ALA A 288 -17.94 -10.64 6.29
C ALA A 288 -18.29 -10.99 7.74
N ALA A 289 -17.40 -10.71 8.69
CA ALA A 289 -17.62 -10.93 10.12
C ALA A 289 -18.84 -10.16 10.63
N GLU A 290 -18.99 -8.88 10.24
CA GLU A 290 -20.16 -8.05 10.62
C GLU A 290 -21.47 -8.59 10.03
N LEU A 291 -21.51 -8.89 8.73
CA LEU A 291 -22.72 -9.37 8.07
C LEU A 291 -23.14 -10.76 8.55
N MET A 292 -22.18 -11.61 8.89
CA MET A 292 -22.42 -12.94 9.45
C MET A 292 -22.65 -12.91 10.97
N GLN A 293 -22.47 -11.75 11.64
CA GLN A 293 -22.61 -11.58 13.08
C GLN A 293 -21.74 -12.57 13.88
N THR A 294 -20.51 -12.78 13.43
CA THR A 294 -19.56 -13.68 14.11
C THR A 294 -19.06 -13.07 15.42
N SER A 295 -18.49 -13.90 16.29
CA SER A 295 -17.83 -13.41 17.51
C SER A 295 -16.58 -12.56 17.18
N GLU A 296 -16.17 -11.66 18.10
CA GLU A 296 -14.91 -10.93 17.96
C GLU A 296 -13.71 -11.89 17.85
N GLU A 297 -13.75 -13.03 18.53
CA GLU A 297 -12.71 -14.06 18.46
C GLU A 297 -12.58 -14.61 17.05
N GLU A 298 -13.68 -15.03 16.43
CA GLU A 298 -13.67 -15.55 15.06
C GLU A 298 -13.23 -14.49 14.05
N ALA A 299 -13.68 -13.24 14.22
CA ALA A 299 -13.23 -12.11 13.40
C ALA A 299 -11.71 -11.89 13.51
N CYS A 300 -11.14 -11.91 14.72
CA CYS A 300 -9.70 -11.79 14.94
C CYS A 300 -8.90 -12.93 14.29
N ARG A 301 -9.37 -14.17 14.40
CA ARG A 301 -8.75 -15.34 13.76
C ARG A 301 -8.79 -15.25 12.23
N ALA A 302 -9.92 -14.86 11.67
CA ALA A 302 -10.07 -14.66 10.23
C ALA A 302 -9.17 -13.55 9.68
N LEU A 303 -9.04 -12.43 10.41
CA LEU A 303 -8.12 -11.35 10.07
C LEU A 303 -6.66 -11.80 10.16
N ALA A 304 -6.30 -12.60 11.18
CA ALA A 304 -4.95 -13.14 11.31
C ALA A 304 -4.61 -14.09 10.15
N LEU A 305 -5.55 -14.99 9.77
CA LEU A 305 -5.38 -15.86 8.62
C LEU A 305 -5.20 -15.06 7.33
N SER A 306 -6.01 -14.03 7.13
CA SER A 306 -5.90 -13.14 5.97
C SER A 306 -4.53 -12.47 5.89
N CYS A 307 -4.06 -11.88 6.97
CA CYS A 307 -2.77 -11.20 7.01
C CYS A 307 -1.60 -12.18 6.82
N LEU A 308 -1.62 -13.33 7.47
CA LEU A 308 -0.56 -14.34 7.32
C LEU A 308 -0.54 -14.98 5.93
N MET A 309 -1.69 -15.18 5.29
CA MET A 309 -1.76 -15.65 3.90
C MET A 309 -1.20 -14.60 2.93
N LEU A 310 -1.52 -13.33 3.14
CA LEU A 310 -0.89 -12.23 2.40
C LEU A 310 0.64 -12.29 2.56
N PHE A 311 1.13 -12.43 3.79
CA PHE A 311 2.58 -12.50 4.07
C PHE A 311 3.22 -13.71 3.41
N TYR A 312 2.53 -14.87 3.47
CA TYR A 312 2.97 -16.10 2.82
C TYR A 312 3.25 -15.89 1.32
N VAL A 313 2.32 -15.27 0.62
CA VAL A 313 2.45 -14.98 -0.81
C VAL A 313 3.51 -13.91 -1.07
N LYS A 314 3.45 -12.79 -0.32
CA LYS A 314 4.32 -11.64 -0.52
C LYS A 314 5.79 -11.92 -0.22
N LEU A 315 6.09 -12.68 0.82
CA LEU A 315 7.47 -13.07 1.15
C LEU A 315 8.14 -13.92 0.07
N ARG A 316 7.35 -14.68 -0.71
CA ARG A 316 7.87 -15.49 -1.83
C ARG A 316 8.03 -14.72 -3.12
N ILE A 317 7.25 -13.66 -3.33
CA ILE A 317 7.31 -12.82 -4.53
C ILE A 317 8.30 -11.66 -4.34
N GLY A 318 8.45 -11.17 -3.11
CA GLY A 318 9.24 -9.99 -2.74
C GLY A 318 8.37 -8.82 -2.28
N ARG A 319 8.98 -7.88 -1.55
CA ARG A 319 8.27 -6.70 -1.01
C ARG A 319 7.82 -5.71 -2.09
N ALA A 320 8.53 -5.68 -3.22
CA ALA A 320 8.19 -4.93 -4.42
C ALA A 320 8.23 -5.87 -5.63
N ALA A 321 7.21 -5.82 -6.44
CA ALA A 321 7.09 -6.68 -7.62
C ALA A 321 6.48 -5.92 -8.80
N ALA A 322 6.73 -6.43 -10.00
CA ALA A 322 6.07 -5.96 -11.21
C ALA A 322 4.57 -6.30 -11.22
N PHE A 323 4.15 -7.28 -10.44
CA PHE A 323 2.73 -7.56 -10.19
C PHE A 323 2.14 -6.61 -9.14
N CYS A 324 0.84 -6.36 -9.26
CA CYS A 324 0.07 -5.67 -8.21
C CYS A 324 -0.15 -6.60 -7.01
N LEU A 325 0.71 -6.52 -5.99
CA LEU A 325 0.60 -7.36 -4.79
C LEU A 325 -0.69 -7.13 -4.00
N CYS A 326 -1.29 -5.93 -4.12
CA CYS A 326 -2.62 -5.69 -3.56
C CYS A 326 -3.70 -6.55 -4.22
N ALA A 327 -3.53 -6.89 -5.51
CA ALA A 327 -4.46 -7.75 -6.23
C ALA A 327 -4.14 -9.24 -6.07
N ILE A 328 -2.87 -9.60 -5.89
CA ILE A 328 -2.47 -11.02 -5.81
C ILE A 328 -2.37 -11.45 -4.34
N ALA A 329 -1.46 -10.87 -3.57
CA ALA A 329 -1.20 -11.32 -2.20
C ALA A 329 -2.33 -10.92 -1.24
N ALA A 330 -2.81 -9.66 -1.31
CA ALA A 330 -3.84 -9.21 -0.38
C ALA A 330 -5.23 -9.79 -0.67
N ALA A 331 -5.58 -9.99 -1.96
CA ALA A 331 -6.82 -10.68 -2.31
C ALA A 331 -6.78 -12.16 -1.95
N ALA A 332 -5.60 -12.82 -2.06
CA ALA A 332 -5.40 -14.18 -1.56
C ALA A 332 -5.65 -14.25 -0.04
N GLY A 333 -5.12 -13.27 0.71
CA GLY A 333 -5.41 -13.12 2.12
C GLY A 333 -6.90 -12.95 2.40
N ALA A 334 -7.57 -12.02 1.72
CA ALA A 334 -9.01 -11.79 1.86
C ALA A 334 -9.83 -13.07 1.59
N ALA A 335 -9.47 -13.82 0.54
CA ALA A 335 -10.14 -15.09 0.22
C ALA A 335 -9.96 -16.13 1.34
N ALA A 336 -8.75 -16.26 1.90
CA ALA A 336 -8.50 -17.16 3.02
C ALA A 336 -9.31 -16.76 4.26
N GLY A 337 -9.30 -15.47 4.65
CA GLY A 337 -10.03 -14.99 5.84
C GLY A 337 -11.55 -15.11 5.70
N VAL A 338 -12.12 -14.72 4.55
CA VAL A 338 -13.57 -14.87 4.30
C VAL A 338 -13.97 -16.34 4.19
N GLY A 339 -13.15 -17.17 3.52
CA GLY A 339 -13.36 -18.60 3.44
C GLY A 339 -13.38 -19.27 4.81
N TYR A 340 -12.48 -18.84 5.72
CA TYR A 340 -12.47 -19.31 7.10
C TYR A 340 -13.79 -19.01 7.80
N LEU A 341 -14.30 -17.77 7.73
CA LEU A 341 -15.60 -17.38 8.32
C LEU A 341 -16.77 -18.18 7.74
N LYS A 342 -16.69 -18.57 6.47
CA LYS A 342 -17.69 -19.45 5.81
C LYS A 342 -17.52 -20.93 6.15
N GLY A 343 -16.53 -21.31 6.96
CA GLY A 343 -16.29 -22.68 7.39
C GLY A 343 -15.68 -23.59 6.30
N LEU A 344 -14.93 -23.02 5.35
CA LEU A 344 -14.23 -23.79 4.33
C LEU A 344 -13.11 -24.63 4.96
N SER A 345 -12.94 -25.86 4.46
CA SER A 345 -11.80 -26.71 4.82
C SER A 345 -10.48 -26.15 4.31
N SER A 346 -9.35 -26.58 4.88
CA SER A 346 -8.02 -26.15 4.43
C SER A 346 -7.80 -26.38 2.92
N GLN A 347 -8.32 -27.48 2.38
CA GLN A 347 -8.27 -27.76 0.94
C GLN A 347 -9.06 -26.70 0.14
N GLN A 348 -10.28 -26.37 0.58
CA GLN A 348 -11.10 -25.34 -0.07
C GLN A 348 -10.50 -23.94 0.07
N LEU A 349 -9.83 -23.64 1.20
CA LEU A 349 -9.10 -22.37 1.38
C LEU A 349 -7.93 -22.27 0.38
N ASN A 350 -7.16 -23.35 0.19
CA ASN A 350 -6.11 -23.40 -0.82
C ASN A 350 -6.67 -23.23 -2.23
N ALA A 351 -7.80 -23.88 -2.55
CA ALA A 351 -8.50 -23.72 -3.82
C ALA A 351 -8.94 -22.25 -4.02
N ALA A 352 -9.53 -21.60 -3.01
CA ALA A 352 -9.94 -20.20 -3.09
C ALA A 352 -8.74 -19.29 -3.39
N VAL A 353 -7.60 -19.50 -2.72
CA VAL A 353 -6.38 -18.73 -2.94
C VAL A 353 -5.82 -18.94 -4.35
N LYS A 354 -5.77 -20.18 -4.87
CA LYS A 354 -5.38 -20.49 -6.27
C LYS A 354 -6.31 -19.81 -7.27
N ASN A 355 -7.62 -19.87 -7.03
CA ASN A 355 -8.66 -19.21 -7.85
C ASN A 355 -8.57 -17.70 -7.88
N VAL A 356 -7.91 -17.06 -6.89
CA VAL A 356 -7.58 -15.61 -6.89
C VAL A 356 -6.29 -15.34 -7.64
N ILE A 357 -5.21 -16.05 -7.27
CA ILE A 357 -3.85 -15.76 -7.76
C ILE A 357 -3.76 -15.92 -9.27
N SER A 358 -4.25 -17.02 -9.80
CA SER A 358 -4.06 -17.36 -11.21
C SER A 358 -4.73 -16.39 -12.18
N PRO A 359 -6.02 -16.02 -12.05
CA PRO A 359 -6.66 -15.07 -12.96
C PRO A 359 -6.11 -13.64 -12.83
N LEU A 360 -5.58 -13.27 -11.66
CA LEU A 360 -5.04 -11.93 -11.42
C LEU A 360 -3.54 -11.81 -11.71
N ALA A 361 -2.86 -12.88 -12.10
CA ALA A 361 -1.42 -12.94 -12.33
C ALA A 361 -0.90 -11.94 -13.39
N GLY A 362 -1.77 -11.44 -14.27
CA GLY A 362 -1.43 -10.42 -15.28
C GLY A 362 -1.64 -8.99 -14.82
N MET A 363 -2.10 -8.72 -13.60
CA MET A 363 -2.33 -7.35 -13.13
C MET A 363 -1.01 -6.69 -12.75
N LEU A 364 -0.55 -5.77 -13.60
CA LEU A 364 0.73 -5.06 -13.43
C LEU A 364 0.66 -4.05 -12.29
N CYS A 365 1.81 -3.85 -11.61
CA CYS A 365 2.03 -2.73 -10.72
C CYS A 365 2.64 -1.55 -11.51
N ASP A 366 1.85 -0.57 -11.84
CA ASP A 366 2.22 0.65 -12.55
C ASP A 366 2.35 1.87 -11.61
N GLY A 367 2.72 1.64 -10.36
CA GLY A 367 2.94 2.65 -9.33
C GLY A 367 1.70 2.98 -8.49
N ALA A 368 1.91 3.72 -7.41
CA ALA A 368 0.83 4.22 -6.56
C ALA A 368 0.14 5.42 -7.22
N LYS A 369 -1.19 5.39 -7.28
CA LYS A 369 -2.01 6.41 -7.93
C LYS A 369 -3.48 6.26 -7.58
N ASN A 370 -4.28 7.27 -7.88
CA ASN A 370 -5.74 7.22 -7.67
C ASN A 370 -6.40 5.99 -8.32
N GLY A 371 -5.91 5.53 -9.47
CA GLY A 371 -6.42 4.32 -10.15
C GLY A 371 -6.21 3.01 -9.37
N CYS A 372 -5.43 3.00 -8.27
CA CYS A 372 -5.32 1.84 -7.40
C CYS A 372 -6.67 1.43 -6.81
N ALA A 373 -7.57 2.38 -6.53
CA ALA A 373 -8.90 2.11 -6.00
C ALA A 373 -9.70 1.13 -6.89
N LEU A 374 -9.59 1.25 -8.21
CA LEU A 374 -10.25 0.33 -9.15
C LEU A 374 -9.61 -1.07 -9.11
N LYS A 375 -8.28 -1.16 -8.98
CA LYS A 375 -7.58 -2.45 -8.85
C LYS A 375 -7.99 -3.15 -7.55
N MET A 376 -8.12 -2.41 -6.45
CA MET A 376 -8.56 -2.96 -5.15
C MET A 376 -10.02 -3.43 -5.20
N ALA A 377 -10.90 -2.68 -5.86
CA ALA A 377 -12.29 -3.10 -6.07
C ALA A 377 -12.39 -4.42 -6.84
N ILE A 378 -11.59 -4.59 -7.91
CA ILE A 378 -11.50 -5.83 -8.68
C ILE A 378 -10.94 -6.96 -7.82
N ALA A 379 -9.85 -6.72 -7.10
CA ALA A 379 -9.19 -7.68 -6.24
C ALA A 379 -10.15 -8.22 -5.15
N SER A 380 -10.86 -7.32 -4.46
CA SER A 380 -11.86 -7.67 -3.45
C SER A 380 -12.99 -8.51 -4.06
N SER A 381 -13.53 -8.10 -5.20
CA SER A 381 -14.60 -8.85 -5.88
C SER A 381 -14.13 -10.25 -6.32
N SER A 382 -12.90 -10.35 -6.83
CA SER A 382 -12.30 -11.62 -7.24
C SER A 382 -12.08 -12.55 -6.05
N ALA A 383 -11.63 -12.03 -4.89
CA ALA A 383 -11.44 -12.81 -3.67
C ALA A 383 -12.76 -13.45 -3.21
N LEU A 384 -13.84 -12.68 -3.17
CA LEU A 384 -15.15 -13.16 -2.73
C LEU A 384 -15.74 -14.18 -3.71
N SER A 385 -15.62 -13.94 -5.02
CA SER A 385 -16.03 -14.90 -6.04
C SER A 385 -15.25 -16.22 -5.95
N ALA A 386 -13.94 -16.14 -5.70
CA ALA A 386 -13.08 -17.31 -5.55
C ALA A 386 -13.48 -18.17 -4.34
N VAL A 387 -13.88 -17.55 -3.24
CA VAL A 387 -14.41 -18.25 -2.05
C VAL A 387 -15.70 -19.00 -2.39
N ASP A 388 -16.65 -18.35 -3.08
CA ASP A 388 -17.92 -18.99 -3.45
C ASP A 388 -17.70 -20.16 -4.44
N LEU A 389 -16.78 -20.02 -5.39
CA LEU A 389 -16.39 -21.06 -6.32
C LEU A 389 -15.71 -22.24 -5.59
N ALA A 390 -14.80 -21.99 -4.67
CA ALA A 390 -14.14 -23.03 -3.90
C ALA A 390 -15.13 -23.78 -2.98
N ALA A 391 -16.10 -23.09 -2.39
CA ALA A 391 -17.19 -23.70 -1.63
C ALA A 391 -18.03 -24.64 -2.49
N ALA A 392 -18.19 -24.32 -3.78
CA ALA A 392 -18.89 -25.16 -4.77
C ALA A 392 -18.00 -26.27 -5.39
N GLY A 393 -16.76 -26.43 -4.92
CA GLY A 393 -15.83 -27.44 -5.40
C GLY A 393 -15.07 -27.08 -6.69
N VAL A 394 -15.07 -25.79 -7.08
CA VAL A 394 -14.30 -25.33 -8.25
C VAL A 394 -12.89 -24.99 -7.80
N GLU A 395 -11.89 -25.60 -8.39
CA GLU A 395 -10.48 -25.41 -8.12
C GLU A 395 -9.68 -25.40 -9.43
N MET A 396 -8.84 -24.39 -9.62
CA MET A 396 -7.84 -24.36 -10.68
C MET A 396 -6.67 -25.31 -10.32
N GLY A 397 -6.11 -25.98 -11.31
CA GLY A 397 -5.07 -26.98 -11.10
C GLY A 397 -4.00 -26.98 -12.18
N TYR A 398 -3.24 -28.07 -12.24
CA TYR A 398 -2.04 -28.25 -13.08
C TYR A 398 -2.19 -27.81 -14.55
N TYR A 399 -3.36 -28.00 -15.15
CA TYR A 399 -3.60 -27.66 -16.56
C TYR A 399 -4.04 -26.21 -16.80
N ASP A 400 -4.13 -25.37 -15.74
CA ASP A 400 -4.65 -24.01 -15.81
C ASP A 400 -3.53 -22.95 -15.82
N GLY A 401 -2.50 -23.16 -16.63
CA GLY A 401 -1.48 -22.16 -16.94
C GLY A 401 -0.47 -21.96 -15.81
N VAL A 402 -0.61 -20.87 -15.03
CA VAL A 402 0.31 -20.55 -13.92
C VAL A 402 -0.02 -21.32 -12.64
N CYS A 403 -1.18 -21.96 -12.61
CA CYS A 403 -1.63 -22.78 -11.50
C CYS A 403 -0.94 -24.14 -11.50
N ASP A 404 -0.81 -24.73 -10.31
CA ASP A 404 -0.25 -26.05 -10.12
C ASP A 404 -1.16 -26.86 -9.17
N ASP A 405 -0.82 -28.13 -8.92
CA ASP A 405 -1.60 -29.00 -8.03
C ASP A 405 -1.63 -28.46 -6.59
N THR A 406 -0.50 -27.93 -6.11
CA THR A 406 -0.40 -27.35 -4.78
C THR A 406 -0.43 -25.83 -4.82
N LEU A 407 -0.84 -25.19 -3.72
CA LEU A 407 -0.75 -23.75 -3.55
C LEU A 407 0.72 -23.30 -3.51
N GLU A 408 1.57 -24.08 -2.88
CA GLU A 408 3.01 -23.84 -2.79
C GLU A 408 3.65 -23.74 -4.19
N ASP A 409 3.37 -24.68 -5.06
CA ASP A 409 3.93 -24.72 -6.43
C ASP A 409 3.35 -23.59 -7.29
N THR A 410 2.06 -23.27 -7.12
CA THR A 410 1.41 -22.12 -7.74
C THR A 410 2.11 -20.81 -7.35
N VAL A 411 2.31 -20.58 -6.04
CA VAL A 411 3.01 -19.37 -5.55
C VAL A 411 4.46 -19.36 -6.01
N ALA A 412 5.14 -20.50 -6.02
CA ALA A 412 6.51 -20.59 -6.54
C ALA A 412 6.60 -20.27 -8.04
N CYS A 413 5.60 -20.71 -8.84
CA CYS A 413 5.51 -20.35 -10.26
C CYS A 413 5.38 -18.82 -10.45
N ILE A 414 4.42 -18.20 -9.75
CA ILE A 414 4.20 -16.76 -9.78
C ILE A 414 5.45 -16.00 -9.32
N SER A 415 6.11 -16.46 -8.26
CA SER A 415 7.36 -15.88 -7.78
C SER A 415 8.45 -15.87 -8.86
N ARG A 416 8.66 -17.00 -9.56
CA ARG A 416 9.63 -17.08 -10.68
C ARG A 416 9.28 -16.12 -11.82
N ILE A 417 8.00 -15.97 -12.14
CA ILE A 417 7.54 -15.04 -13.17
C ILE A 417 7.85 -13.59 -12.74
N ALA A 418 7.50 -13.23 -11.50
CA ALA A 418 7.73 -11.90 -10.97
C ALA A 418 9.21 -11.51 -10.94
N THR A 419 10.06 -12.41 -10.42
CA THR A 419 11.47 -12.11 -10.16
C THR A 419 12.38 -12.28 -11.38
N ARG A 420 12.04 -13.14 -12.35
CA ARG A 420 12.87 -13.42 -13.53
C ARG A 420 12.32 -12.80 -14.80
N SER A 421 11.06 -13.15 -15.15
CA SER A 421 10.51 -12.77 -16.46
C SER A 421 10.07 -11.31 -16.50
N MET A 422 9.59 -10.77 -15.37
CA MET A 422 9.09 -9.41 -15.26
C MET A 422 10.08 -8.41 -14.62
N ALA A 423 11.30 -8.83 -14.31
CA ALA A 423 12.31 -7.98 -13.66
C ALA A 423 12.59 -6.69 -14.44
N ALA A 424 12.58 -6.74 -15.79
CA ALA A 424 12.80 -5.57 -16.64
C ALA A 424 11.59 -4.62 -16.73
N LEU A 425 10.40 -5.05 -16.26
CA LEU A 425 9.17 -4.26 -16.43
C LEU A 425 9.22 -2.94 -15.66
N ASP A 426 9.85 -2.91 -14.49
CA ASP A 426 9.97 -1.70 -13.69
C ASP A 426 10.74 -0.60 -14.44
N GLY A 427 11.82 -0.95 -15.17
CA GLY A 427 12.54 -0.04 -16.04
C GLY A 427 11.65 0.52 -17.15
N TYR A 428 10.92 -0.34 -17.87
CA TYR A 428 9.96 0.10 -18.89
C TYR A 428 8.87 1.02 -18.35
N MET A 429 8.35 0.72 -17.15
CA MET A 429 7.33 1.55 -16.52
C MET A 429 7.87 2.94 -16.15
N VAL A 430 9.13 3.02 -15.67
CA VAL A 430 9.80 4.31 -15.41
C VAL A 430 9.96 5.10 -16.71
N ASP A 431 10.44 4.47 -17.78
CA ASP A 431 10.61 5.13 -19.09
C ASP A 431 9.27 5.71 -19.59
N GLU A 432 8.18 4.97 -19.48
CA GLU A 432 6.86 5.44 -19.88
C GLU A 432 6.33 6.60 -18.99
N ILE A 433 6.63 6.56 -17.69
CA ILE A 433 6.30 7.64 -16.76
C ILE A 433 7.07 8.92 -17.12
N VAL A 434 8.37 8.82 -17.35
CA VAL A 434 9.23 9.95 -17.77
C VAL A 434 8.75 10.55 -19.10
N LYS A 435 8.44 9.71 -20.08
CA LYS A 435 7.86 10.17 -21.38
C LYS A 435 6.54 10.92 -21.18
N LYS A 436 5.66 10.46 -20.29
CA LYS A 436 4.38 11.14 -19.99
C LYS A 436 4.61 12.48 -19.29
N ALA A 437 5.53 12.54 -18.32
CA ALA A 437 5.89 13.78 -17.64
C ALA A 437 6.42 14.84 -18.61
N SER A 438 7.34 14.46 -19.51
CA SER A 438 7.93 15.35 -20.51
C SER A 438 6.88 15.90 -21.49
N ARG A 439 5.90 15.09 -21.93
CA ARG A 439 4.80 15.54 -22.80
C ARG A 439 3.90 16.57 -22.11
N LYS A 440 3.63 16.39 -20.81
CA LYS A 440 2.81 17.33 -20.04
C LYS A 440 3.51 18.67 -19.86
N SER A 441 4.80 18.68 -19.56
CA SER A 441 5.64 19.88 -19.46
C SER A 441 5.66 20.67 -20.78
N ALA A 442 5.80 19.99 -21.92
CA ALA A 442 5.79 20.63 -23.24
C ALA A 442 4.41 21.24 -23.60
N ALA A 443 3.32 20.64 -23.13
CA ALA A 443 1.95 21.12 -23.39
C ALA A 443 1.54 22.31 -22.50
N THR A 444 2.27 22.58 -21.41
CA THR A 444 2.02 23.69 -20.49
C THR A 444 2.90 24.92 -20.74
N GLN A 445 3.82 24.86 -21.70
CA GLN A 445 4.55 26.05 -22.13
C GLN A 445 3.61 26.94 -22.96
N PRO A 446 3.47 28.22 -22.66
CA PRO A 446 2.68 29.12 -23.50
C PRO A 446 3.26 29.11 -24.92
N VAL A 447 2.40 28.93 -25.90
CA VAL A 447 2.75 29.16 -27.30
C VAL A 447 2.93 30.66 -27.43
N ASP A 448 4.19 31.13 -27.62
CA ASP A 448 4.52 32.53 -27.91
C ASP A 448 3.87 33.02 -29.19
#